data_f2d8d5f24b6262c19fbdae2be444609a
#
_entry.id   f2d8d5f24b6262c19fbdae2be444609a
#
_cell.length_a   1.000
_cell.length_b   1.000
_cell.length_c   1.000
_cell.angle_alpha   90.00
_cell.angle_beta   90.00
_cell.angle_gamma   90.00
#
_symmetry.space_group_name_H-M   'P 1'
#
loop_
_entity.id
_entity.type
_entity.pdbx_description
1 polymer ?
#
loop_
_entity_poly.entity_id
_entity_poly.type
_entity_poly.pdbx_seq_one_letter_code
_entity_poly.pdbx_strand_id
1 'polypeptide(L)'
;KIYDLAWRTALSYRYKKGELVVLGGPAEIDVEGPGAARWLKEMLRWNKWGNPSGGSLFVTAEPREKLFTALQHPGMDKEARALSLDDVDVKDLLEGGRIVIEKKALDKIFQKHSSDLQSRVKLVV
;
A
#
# COMPACT_ATOMS: atom_id res chain seq x y z
N LYS A 1 19.88 9.34 -1.68
CA LYS A 1 20.40 8.14 -0.99
C LYS A 1 19.76 7.97 0.39
N ILE A 2 19.74 9.02 1.19
CA ILE A 2 19.06 8.98 2.49
C ILE A 2 17.57 8.71 2.28
N TYR A 3 17.00 9.30 1.28
CA TYR A 3 15.59 9.12 0.94
C TYR A 3 15.32 7.66 0.51
N ASP A 4 16.21 7.07 -0.29
CA ASP A 4 16.09 5.67 -0.69
C ASP A 4 16.16 4.74 0.50
N LEU A 5 17.07 5.01 1.43
CA LEU A 5 17.17 4.23 2.66
C LEU A 5 15.89 4.34 3.49
N ALA A 6 15.28 5.51 3.56
CA ALA A 6 14.04 5.72 4.30
C ALA A 6 12.90 4.85 3.74
N TRP A 7 12.78 4.74 2.42
CA TRP A 7 11.79 3.89 1.79
C TRP A 7 11.97 2.42 2.17
N ARG A 8 13.21 1.93 2.06
CA ARG A 8 13.50 0.53 2.38
C ARG A 8 13.33 0.24 3.87
N THR A 9 13.71 1.19 4.72
CA THR A 9 13.56 1.03 6.16
C THR A 9 12.09 0.98 6.56
N ALA A 10 11.25 1.83 5.99
CA ALA A 10 9.82 1.83 6.28
C ALA A 10 9.17 0.51 5.89
N LEU A 11 9.49 0.00 4.69
CA LEU A 11 8.95 -1.27 4.23
C LEU A 11 9.45 -2.45 5.09
N SER A 12 10.72 -2.44 5.46
CA SER A 12 11.29 -3.48 6.32
C SER A 12 10.66 -3.49 7.71
N TYR A 13 10.39 -2.31 8.24
CA TYR A 13 9.72 -2.18 9.53
C TYR A 13 8.34 -2.83 9.51
N ARG A 14 7.56 -2.51 8.48
CA ARG A 14 6.23 -3.10 8.32
C ARG A 14 6.29 -4.62 8.13
N TYR A 15 7.24 -5.07 7.33
CA TYR A 15 7.42 -6.49 7.09
C TYR A 15 7.76 -7.24 8.38
N LYS A 16 8.67 -6.73 9.17
CA LYS A 16 9.08 -7.37 10.44
C LYS A 16 7.94 -7.43 11.44
N LYS A 17 7.04 -6.47 11.41
CA LYS A 17 5.88 -6.44 12.30
C LYS A 17 4.70 -7.27 11.77
N GLY A 18 4.80 -7.86 10.61
CA GLY A 18 3.70 -8.59 10.00
C GLY A 18 2.60 -7.68 9.48
N GLU A 19 2.94 -6.42 9.19
CA GLU A 19 1.99 -5.41 8.74
C GLU A 19 2.14 -5.06 7.27
N LEU A 20 2.78 -5.91 6.50
CA LEU A 20 2.93 -5.73 5.06
C LEU A 20 2.30 -6.91 4.35
N VAL A 21 1.26 -6.64 3.58
CA VAL A 21 0.56 -7.63 2.77
C VAL A 21 0.86 -7.34 1.31
N VAL A 22 1.40 -8.31 0.59
CA VAL A 22 1.73 -8.16 -0.83
C VAL A 22 0.73 -8.92 -1.68
N LEU A 23 0.05 -8.19 -2.57
CA LEU A 23 -0.92 -8.78 -3.48
C LEU A 23 -0.26 -9.16 -4.79
N GLY A 24 -0.49 -10.38 -5.25
CA GLY A 24 0.09 -10.87 -6.50
C GLY A 24 -0.46 -10.22 -7.75
N GLY A 25 -1.65 -9.63 -7.67
CA GLY A 25 -2.31 -8.98 -8.80
C GLY A 25 -2.81 -7.58 -8.44
N PRO A 26 -3.57 -6.97 -9.37
CA PRO A 26 -4.13 -5.64 -9.11
C PRO A 26 -5.07 -5.64 -7.91
N ALA A 27 -5.07 -4.54 -7.16
CA ALA A 27 -5.95 -4.37 -6.00
C ALA A 27 -7.33 -3.87 -6.39
N GLU A 28 -7.74 -4.05 -7.63
CA GLU A 28 -9.04 -3.61 -8.10
C GLU A 28 -10.14 -4.52 -7.58
N ILE A 29 -11.29 -3.94 -7.30
CA ILE A 29 -12.47 -4.70 -6.87
C ILE A 29 -13.43 -4.87 -8.05
N ASP A 30 -14.25 -5.92 -7.98
CA ASP A 30 -15.21 -6.23 -9.05
C ASP A 30 -16.58 -5.61 -8.81
N VAL A 31 -16.76 -4.94 -7.70
CA VAL A 31 -18.03 -4.36 -7.31
C VAL A 31 -18.02 -2.87 -7.57
N GLU A 32 -19.08 -2.36 -8.17
CA GLU A 32 -19.25 -0.92 -8.38
C GLU A 32 -20.66 -0.51 -8.06
N GLY A 33 -20.89 0.81 -7.99
CA GLY A 33 -22.21 1.32 -7.68
C GLY A 33 -22.44 1.48 -6.17
N PRO A 34 -23.71 1.69 -5.75
CA PRO A 34 -24.00 2.07 -4.36
C PRO A 34 -23.59 1.05 -3.30
N GLY A 35 -23.51 -0.23 -3.65
CA GLY A 35 -23.13 -1.26 -2.68
C GLY A 35 -21.64 -1.51 -2.56
N ALA A 36 -20.83 -0.87 -3.38
CA ALA A 36 -19.38 -1.17 -3.41
C ALA A 36 -18.67 -0.81 -2.11
N ALA A 37 -18.97 0.35 -1.53
CA ALA A 37 -18.36 0.77 -0.28
C ALA A 37 -18.70 -0.18 0.87
N ARG A 38 -19.96 -0.59 0.96
CA ARG A 38 -20.39 -1.52 1.99
C ARG A 38 -19.71 -2.88 1.84
N TRP A 39 -19.66 -3.38 0.62
CA TRP A 39 -18.99 -4.65 0.34
C TRP A 39 -17.51 -4.59 0.73
N LEU A 40 -16.85 -3.49 0.34
CA LEU A 40 -15.43 -3.30 0.65
C LEU A 40 -15.19 -3.22 2.16
N LYS A 41 -16.06 -2.50 2.87
CA LYS A 41 -15.96 -2.37 4.32
C LYS A 41 -16.08 -3.73 5.00
N GLU A 42 -17.02 -4.55 4.58
CA GLU A 42 -17.19 -5.90 5.13
C GLU A 42 -15.97 -6.78 4.83
N MET A 43 -15.45 -6.70 3.62
CA MET A 43 -14.27 -7.46 3.22
C MET A 43 -13.05 -7.06 4.05
N LEU A 44 -12.85 -5.76 4.26
CA LEU A 44 -11.74 -5.27 5.05
C LEU A 44 -11.84 -5.73 6.50
N ARG A 45 -13.02 -5.69 7.08
CA ARG A 45 -13.23 -6.14 8.46
C ARG A 45 -13.08 -7.65 8.60
N TRP A 46 -13.52 -8.38 7.62
CA TRP A 46 -13.38 -9.82 7.61
C TRP A 46 -11.91 -10.25 7.61
N ASN A 47 -11.07 -9.51 6.89
CA ASN A 47 -9.62 -9.77 6.84
C ASN A 47 -8.86 -9.11 7.99
N LYS A 48 -9.54 -8.38 8.86
CA LYS A 48 -8.95 -7.60 9.95
C LYS A 48 -8.03 -6.50 9.42
N TRP A 49 -8.40 -5.94 8.28
CA TRP A 49 -7.68 -4.84 7.64
C TRP A 49 -8.36 -3.49 7.83
N GLY A 50 -9.49 -3.48 8.52
CA GLY A 50 -10.24 -2.27 8.80
C GLY A 50 -10.57 -2.16 10.28
N ASN A 51 -11.42 -1.21 10.62
CA ASN A 51 -11.87 -0.98 11.99
C ASN A 51 -12.54 -2.25 12.55
N PRO A 52 -12.30 -2.69 13.80
CA PRO A 52 -11.46 -2.04 14.83
C PRO A 52 -9.98 -2.42 14.78
N SER A 53 -9.54 -3.18 13.79
CA SER A 53 -8.18 -3.70 13.73
C SER A 53 -7.15 -2.67 13.21
N GLY A 54 -7.58 -1.42 13.02
CA GLY A 54 -6.75 -0.38 12.46
C GLY A 54 -6.91 -0.28 10.95
N GLY A 55 -6.67 0.91 10.41
CA GLY A 55 -6.83 1.15 8.98
C GLY A 55 -5.70 0.60 8.14
N SER A 56 -5.98 0.38 6.86
CA SER A 56 -4.99 -0.11 5.91
C SER A 56 -4.69 0.96 4.85
N LEU A 57 -3.46 0.98 4.36
CA LEU A 57 -3.10 1.77 3.20
C LEU A 57 -2.91 0.81 2.02
N PHE A 58 -3.67 1.03 0.96
CA PHE A 58 -3.50 0.30 -0.29
C PHE A 58 -2.55 1.10 -1.19
N VAL A 59 -1.49 0.47 -1.65
CA VAL A 59 -0.54 1.08 -2.58
C VAL A 59 -0.65 0.34 -3.91
N THR A 60 -1.02 1.06 -4.95
CA THR A 60 -1.28 0.47 -6.27
C THR A 60 -0.30 0.99 -7.30
N ALA A 61 0.02 0.18 -8.31
CA ALA A 61 0.90 0.58 -9.40
C ALA A 61 0.25 1.67 -10.26
N GLU A 62 -1.06 1.60 -10.40
CA GLU A 62 -1.87 2.57 -11.16
C GLU A 62 -3.14 2.83 -10.38
N PRO A 63 -3.80 3.98 -10.58
CA PRO A 63 -5.08 4.22 -9.90
C PRO A 63 -6.09 3.11 -10.24
N ARG A 64 -6.73 2.57 -9.22
CA ARG A 64 -7.76 1.55 -9.38
C ARG A 64 -9.11 2.22 -9.16
N GLU A 65 -9.79 2.52 -10.24
CA GLU A 65 -10.96 3.37 -10.23
C GLU A 65 -12.06 2.90 -9.28
N LYS A 66 -12.41 1.63 -9.33
CA LYS A 66 -13.47 1.10 -8.48
C LYS A 66 -13.08 1.10 -7.01
N LEU A 67 -11.87 0.69 -6.70
CA LEU A 67 -11.37 0.70 -5.33
C LEU A 67 -11.30 2.12 -4.78
N PHE A 68 -10.73 3.04 -5.54
CA PHE A 68 -10.57 4.42 -5.11
C PHE A 68 -11.92 5.09 -4.89
N THR A 69 -12.86 4.85 -5.81
CA THR A 69 -14.22 5.41 -5.69
C THR A 69 -14.93 4.89 -4.45
N ALA A 70 -14.83 3.59 -4.19
CA ALA A 70 -15.47 3.01 -3.01
C ALA A 70 -14.88 3.57 -1.71
N LEU A 71 -13.58 3.84 -1.67
CA LEU A 71 -12.92 4.37 -0.48
C LEU A 71 -13.21 5.84 -0.24
N GLN A 72 -13.80 6.55 -1.20
CA GLN A 72 -14.17 7.95 -1.03
C GLN A 72 -15.53 8.14 -0.35
N HIS A 73 -16.28 7.06 -0.13
CA HIS A 73 -17.55 7.16 0.56
C HIS A 73 -17.39 7.59 2.02
N PRO A 74 -18.36 8.34 2.58
CA PRO A 74 -18.28 8.74 3.98
C PRO A 74 -18.16 7.51 4.90
N GLY A 75 -17.31 7.63 5.90
CA GLY A 75 -17.09 6.55 6.86
C GLY A 75 -16.02 5.53 6.45
N MET A 76 -15.50 5.61 5.23
CA MET A 76 -14.47 4.68 4.78
C MET A 76 -13.05 5.14 5.18
N ASP A 77 -12.88 6.38 5.54
CA ASP A 77 -11.56 6.95 5.89
C ASP A 77 -10.89 6.23 7.07
N LYS A 78 -11.69 5.69 7.98
CA LYS A 78 -11.16 4.93 9.13
C LYS A 78 -10.91 3.46 8.79
N GLU A 79 -11.47 2.97 7.70
CA GLU A 79 -11.31 1.59 7.30
C GLU A 79 -10.05 1.40 6.45
N ALA A 80 -9.86 2.26 5.46
CA ALA A 80 -8.72 2.17 4.56
C ALA A 80 -8.62 3.43 3.72
N ARG A 81 -7.44 3.62 3.15
CA ARG A 81 -7.25 4.62 2.10
C ARG A 81 -6.34 4.01 1.03
N ALA A 82 -6.30 4.61 -0.12
CA ALA A 82 -5.53 4.08 -1.25
C ALA A 82 -4.76 5.20 -1.93
N LEU A 83 -3.52 4.92 -2.28
CA LEU A 83 -2.67 5.83 -3.03
C LEU A 83 -2.02 5.07 -4.16
N SER A 84 -1.91 5.71 -5.32
CA SER A 84 -1.13 5.14 -6.41
C SER A 84 0.35 5.40 -6.17
N LEU A 85 1.17 4.75 -6.96
CA LEU A 85 2.62 4.85 -6.84
C LEU A 85 3.12 6.30 -6.97
N ASP A 86 2.41 7.12 -7.75
CA ASP A 86 2.79 8.51 -7.97
C ASP A 86 2.51 9.41 -6.76
N ASP A 87 1.63 8.99 -5.88
CA ASP A 87 1.15 9.81 -4.76
C ASP A 87 1.66 9.35 -3.40
N VAL A 88 2.18 8.14 -3.29
CA VAL A 88 2.62 7.58 -2.01
C VAL A 88 4.00 8.12 -1.64
N ASP A 89 4.20 8.40 -0.34
CA ASP A 89 5.47 8.85 0.19
C ASP A 89 5.82 8.02 1.43
N VAL A 90 7.06 8.13 1.89
CA VAL A 90 7.54 7.40 3.07
C VAL A 90 6.65 7.63 4.28
N LYS A 91 6.21 8.85 4.47
CA LYS A 91 5.30 9.20 5.57
C LYS A 91 4.06 8.31 5.57
N ASP A 92 3.49 8.07 4.40
CA ASP A 92 2.30 7.25 4.27
C ASP A 92 2.54 5.81 4.69
N LEU A 93 3.74 5.29 4.44
CA LEU A 93 4.11 3.93 4.82
C LEU A 93 4.21 3.73 6.33
N LEU A 94 4.39 4.80 7.07
CA LEU A 94 4.54 4.76 8.53
C LEU A 94 3.25 5.02 9.29
N GLU A 95 2.20 5.42 8.59
CA GLU A 95 0.90 5.69 9.18
C GLU A 95 -0.02 4.48 9.09
N GLY A 96 -1.03 4.45 9.96
CA GLY A 96 -2.06 3.41 9.92
C GLY A 96 -1.61 2.08 10.47
N GLY A 97 -2.48 1.08 10.35
CA GLY A 97 -2.28 -0.24 10.93
C GLY A 97 -1.43 -1.17 10.09
N ARG A 98 -1.52 -1.09 8.77
CA ARG A 98 -0.77 -1.96 7.87
C ARG A 98 -0.77 -1.41 6.46
N ILE A 99 0.05 -2.04 5.62
CA ILE A 99 0.15 -1.69 4.21
C ILE A 99 -0.27 -2.92 3.39
N VAL A 100 -1.18 -2.72 2.44
CA VAL A 100 -1.55 -3.73 1.45
C VAL A 100 -1.07 -3.19 0.11
N ILE A 101 -0.03 -3.80 -0.45
CA ILE A 101 0.65 -3.28 -1.63
C ILE A 101 0.62 -4.28 -2.78
N GLU A 102 0.37 -3.81 -3.98
CA GLU A 102 0.48 -4.64 -5.18
C GLU A 102 1.95 -5.00 -5.40
N LYS A 103 2.22 -6.25 -5.75
CA LYS A 103 3.60 -6.69 -6.00
C LYS A 103 4.28 -5.81 -7.05
N LYS A 104 3.56 -5.45 -8.10
CA LYS A 104 4.10 -4.59 -9.16
C LYS A 104 4.51 -3.22 -8.62
N ALA A 105 3.74 -2.66 -7.71
CA ALA A 105 4.09 -1.39 -7.07
C ALA A 105 5.31 -1.55 -6.18
N LEU A 106 5.38 -2.63 -5.42
CA LEU A 106 6.52 -2.90 -4.54
C LEU A 106 7.81 -3.05 -5.35
N ASP A 107 7.76 -3.78 -6.46
CA ASP A 107 8.92 -3.95 -7.34
C ASP A 107 9.40 -2.61 -7.89
N LYS A 108 8.48 -1.74 -8.28
CA LYS A 108 8.84 -0.41 -8.80
C LYS A 108 9.46 0.47 -7.72
N ILE A 109 8.97 0.37 -6.49
CA ILE A 109 9.57 1.11 -5.37
C ILE A 109 11.01 0.66 -5.14
N PHE A 110 11.26 -0.64 -5.14
CA PHE A 110 12.62 -1.15 -4.96
C PHE A 110 13.54 -0.74 -6.11
N GLN A 111 13.05 -0.78 -7.34
CA GLN A 111 13.84 -0.34 -8.49
C GLN A 111 14.21 1.14 -8.37
N LYS A 112 13.27 1.97 -7.93
CA LYS A 112 13.47 3.40 -7.83
C LYS A 112 14.38 3.78 -6.65
N HIS A 113 14.31 3.02 -5.55
CA HIS A 113 14.96 3.40 -4.29
C HIS A 113 16.05 2.43 -3.84
N SER A 114 16.81 1.89 -4.80
CA SER A 114 17.94 1.01 -4.50
C SER A 114 19.24 1.47 -5.16
N SER A 115 19.33 2.74 -5.50
CA SER A 115 20.50 3.27 -6.20
C SER A 115 21.79 3.13 -5.37
N ASP A 116 21.70 3.25 -4.08
CA ASP A 116 22.85 3.09 -3.19
C ASP A 116 23.39 1.66 -3.19
N LEU A 117 22.50 0.67 -3.31
CA LEU A 117 22.90 -0.73 -3.40
C LEU A 117 23.59 -1.02 -4.73
N GLN A 118 23.08 -0.44 -5.82
CA GLN A 118 23.69 -0.59 -7.14
C GLN A 118 25.08 0.04 -7.18
N SER A 119 25.22 1.21 -6.57
CA SER A 119 26.52 1.87 -6.48
C SER A 119 27.54 1.00 -5.74
N ARG A 120 27.08 0.35 -4.67
CA ARG A 120 27.95 -0.54 -3.89
C ARG A 120 28.39 -1.73 -4.72
N VAL A 121 27.49 -2.31 -5.50
CA VAL A 121 27.82 -3.44 -6.38
C VAL A 121 28.84 -3.01 -7.42
N LYS A 122 28.69 -1.84 -8.01
CA LYS A 122 29.63 -1.33 -9.02
C LYS A 122 31.02 -1.12 -8.45
N LEU A 123 31.12 -0.70 -7.20
CA LEU A 123 32.42 -0.48 -6.58
C LEU A 123 33.16 -1.79 -6.32
N VAL A 124 32.44 -2.85 -6.12
CA VAL A 124 33.03 -4.18 -5.89
C VAL A 124 33.57 -4.79 -7.18
N VAL A 125 32.91 -4.52 -8.28
CA VAL A 125 33.30 -5.05 -9.58
C VAL A 125 34.46 -4.26 -10.15
#